data_7a6052e30f0f95a0ae1d7eaab59e0625
#
_entry.id   7a6052e30f0f95a0ae1d7eaab59e0625
#
_cell.length_a   1.000
_cell.length_b   1.000
_cell.length_c   1.000
_cell.angle_alpha   90.00
_cell.angle_beta   90.00
_cell.angle_gamma   90.00
#
_symmetry.space_group_name_H-M   'P 1'
#
loop_
_entity.id
_entity.type
_entity.pdbx_description
1 polymer ?
#
loop_
_entity_poly.entity_id
_entity_poly.type
_entity_poly.pdbx_seq_one_letter_code
_entity_poly.pdbx_strand_id
1 'polypeptide(L)'
;LANSIGYIEDFALSPDRSETLRDLIPGTRDFHYYHALHAQNRGSHLDVERMLSAWTKRYGETSRVREIRNRQALLTYDKNPSKSLAYLMDRLRLRFNHSRLVEGRKPAHPTKLDPKYVSYEWFYQNAVKEKNMQGFEQRGLRNVDASKLNAVLLQDFLKRLVYPDVPNLAKLIHMDLRDPKSRGFGSLQIHRNLTKTQLEELLELDPKLLSSNLFVQSYLSRLRPSADIDTEAETAEKTNWLNRQILFVRTLSPAFNSLKANVLYNFLAHKRSLGDWDREMLMEYLALPRPVSYLRKEWIQSQMKEPGARPVNFNEDFISYGCY
;
A
#
# COMPACT_ATOMS: atom_id res chain seq x y z
N LEU A 1 10.54 -19.72 -2.12
CA LEU A 1 9.58 -18.60 -2.26
C LEU A 1 10.27 -17.34 -2.77
N ALA A 2 11.49 -16.99 -2.29
CA ALA A 2 12.23 -15.80 -2.73
C ALA A 2 12.59 -15.86 -4.24
N ASN A 3 12.97 -17.03 -4.76
CA ASN A 3 13.32 -17.19 -6.18
C ASN A 3 12.13 -17.03 -7.14
N SER A 4 10.89 -17.23 -6.68
CA SER A 4 9.72 -17.08 -7.55
C SER A 4 9.33 -15.60 -7.77
N ILE A 5 9.61 -14.73 -6.81
CA ILE A 5 9.35 -13.29 -6.93
C ILE A 5 10.32 -12.66 -7.92
N GLY A 6 11.61 -12.93 -7.80
CA GLY A 6 12.63 -12.44 -8.72
C GLY A 6 12.38 -12.88 -10.17
N TYR A 7 12.00 -14.13 -10.42
CA TYR A 7 11.71 -14.60 -11.77
C TYR A 7 10.51 -13.87 -12.42
N ILE A 8 9.47 -13.56 -11.65
CA ILE A 8 8.31 -12.80 -12.16
C ILE A 8 8.73 -11.41 -12.63
N GLU A 9 9.57 -10.75 -11.86
CA GLU A 9 10.12 -9.43 -12.19
C GLU A 9 11.04 -9.52 -13.41
N ASP A 10 11.96 -10.45 -13.44
CA ASP A 10 12.86 -10.67 -14.57
C ASP A 10 12.10 -10.93 -15.87
N PHE A 11 11.10 -11.80 -15.84
CA PHE A 11 10.25 -12.07 -17.00
C PHE A 11 9.42 -10.85 -17.43
N ALA A 12 8.93 -10.06 -16.47
CA ALA A 12 8.11 -8.89 -16.76
C ALA A 12 8.92 -7.74 -17.36
N LEU A 13 10.13 -7.52 -16.85
CA LEU A 13 11.00 -6.38 -17.16
C LEU A 13 12.00 -6.66 -18.29
N SER A 14 12.28 -7.93 -18.61
CA SER A 14 13.23 -8.31 -19.65
C SER A 14 12.83 -7.72 -21.03
N PRO A 15 13.75 -7.08 -21.74
CA PRO A 15 13.54 -6.64 -23.12
C PRO A 15 13.26 -7.82 -24.07
N ASP A 16 13.94 -8.94 -23.85
CA ASP A 16 13.70 -10.22 -24.54
C ASP A 16 13.31 -11.30 -23.54
N ARG A 17 12.01 -11.52 -23.43
CA ARG A 17 11.45 -12.56 -22.56
C ARG A 17 11.81 -13.99 -22.99
N SER A 18 12.29 -14.19 -24.20
CA SER A 18 12.72 -15.52 -24.67
C SER A 18 14.00 -15.99 -23.98
N GLU A 19 14.84 -15.08 -23.51
CA GLU A 19 16.05 -15.43 -22.75
C GLU A 19 15.67 -15.95 -21.35
N THR A 20 14.80 -15.25 -20.65
CA THR A 20 14.39 -15.66 -19.31
C THR A 20 13.66 -17.02 -19.29
N LEU A 21 13.01 -17.40 -20.39
CA LEU A 21 12.37 -18.71 -20.51
C LEU A 21 13.36 -19.88 -20.48
N ARG A 22 14.64 -19.65 -20.81
CA ARG A 22 15.67 -20.70 -20.80
C ARG A 22 16.03 -21.18 -19.40
N ASP A 23 15.80 -20.31 -18.39
CA ASP A 23 16.11 -20.64 -17.01
C ASP A 23 15.05 -21.54 -16.35
N LEU A 24 13.92 -21.73 -17.02
CA LEU A 24 12.84 -22.54 -16.50
C LEU A 24 13.11 -24.06 -16.75
N ILE A 25 12.92 -24.84 -15.70
CA ILE A 25 13.07 -26.28 -15.75
C ILE A 25 11.95 -26.88 -16.63
N PRO A 26 12.28 -27.58 -17.74
CA PRO A 26 11.28 -28.11 -18.64
C PRO A 26 10.27 -29.03 -17.95
N GLY A 27 9.01 -28.86 -18.30
CA GLY A 27 7.91 -29.67 -17.79
C GLY A 27 7.42 -29.30 -16.39
N THR A 28 7.96 -28.27 -15.74
CA THR A 28 7.41 -27.73 -14.50
C THR A 28 6.16 -26.91 -14.77
N ARG A 29 5.39 -26.57 -13.69
CA ARG A 29 4.20 -25.71 -13.80
C ARG A 29 4.55 -24.32 -14.31
N ASP A 30 5.66 -23.76 -13.82
CA ASP A 30 6.14 -22.43 -14.22
C ASP A 30 6.62 -22.45 -15.67
N PHE A 31 7.34 -23.51 -16.12
CA PHE A 31 7.69 -23.66 -17.49
C PHE A 31 6.47 -23.58 -18.43
N HIS A 32 5.43 -24.36 -18.17
CA HIS A 32 4.22 -24.32 -18.99
C HIS A 32 3.51 -22.98 -18.95
N TYR A 33 3.43 -22.35 -17.78
CA TYR A 33 2.76 -21.07 -17.61
C TYR A 33 3.44 -19.94 -18.39
N TYR A 34 4.73 -19.74 -18.15
CA TYR A 34 5.44 -18.61 -18.76
C TYR A 34 5.67 -18.79 -20.26
N HIS A 35 5.89 -20.00 -20.73
CA HIS A 35 5.93 -20.28 -22.16
C HIS A 35 4.59 -20.02 -22.85
N ALA A 36 3.47 -20.44 -22.24
CA ALA A 36 2.14 -20.16 -22.78
C ALA A 36 1.84 -18.64 -22.75
N LEU A 37 2.21 -17.94 -21.68
CA LEU A 37 2.04 -16.50 -21.54
C LEU A 37 2.88 -15.74 -22.60
N HIS A 38 4.11 -16.15 -22.82
CA HIS A 38 4.97 -15.58 -23.85
C HIS A 38 4.40 -15.80 -25.25
N ALA A 39 3.94 -17.02 -25.55
CA ALA A 39 3.31 -17.34 -26.83
C ALA A 39 2.05 -16.49 -27.06
N GLN A 40 1.23 -16.24 -26.03
CA GLN A 40 0.10 -15.33 -26.11
C GLN A 40 0.53 -13.89 -26.45
N ASN A 41 1.56 -13.39 -25.78
CA ASN A 41 2.06 -12.04 -26.00
C ASN A 41 2.61 -11.85 -27.43
N ARG A 42 3.10 -12.93 -28.06
CA ARG A 42 3.55 -12.95 -29.46
C ARG A 42 2.44 -13.22 -30.47
N GLY A 43 1.22 -13.48 -30.02
CA GLY A 43 0.10 -13.86 -30.90
C GLY A 43 0.19 -15.28 -31.49
N SER A 44 1.07 -16.14 -30.96
CA SER A 44 1.27 -17.52 -31.42
C SER A 44 0.21 -18.49 -30.85
N HIS A 45 -1.06 -18.24 -31.20
CA HIS A 45 -2.21 -18.94 -30.60
C HIS A 45 -2.18 -20.45 -30.70
N LEU A 46 -1.61 -21.02 -31.80
CA LEU A 46 -1.48 -22.46 -31.97
C LEU A 46 -0.51 -23.08 -30.97
N ASP A 47 0.57 -22.38 -30.64
CA ASP A 47 1.54 -22.88 -29.67
C ASP A 47 0.94 -22.85 -28.26
N VAL A 48 0.13 -21.84 -27.94
CA VAL A 48 -0.63 -21.80 -26.68
C VAL A 48 -1.53 -23.01 -26.52
N GLU A 49 -2.28 -23.40 -27.55
CA GLU A 49 -3.17 -24.57 -27.51
C GLU A 49 -2.38 -25.90 -27.31
N ARG A 50 -1.23 -26.05 -27.99
CA ARG A 50 -0.35 -27.21 -27.77
C ARG A 50 0.17 -27.27 -26.33
N MET A 51 0.63 -26.12 -25.80
CA MET A 51 1.14 -26.03 -24.44
C MET A 51 0.05 -26.29 -23.41
N LEU A 52 -1.13 -25.73 -23.58
CA LEU A 52 -2.28 -25.98 -22.71
C LEU A 52 -2.67 -27.46 -22.69
N SER A 53 -2.65 -28.13 -23.86
CA SER A 53 -2.94 -29.57 -23.96
C SER A 53 -1.93 -30.40 -23.16
N ALA A 54 -0.63 -30.17 -23.38
CA ALA A 54 0.43 -30.88 -22.66
C ALA A 54 0.39 -30.58 -21.14
N TRP A 55 0.17 -29.33 -20.77
CA TRP A 55 0.09 -28.92 -19.38
C TRP A 55 -1.10 -29.52 -18.64
N THR A 56 -2.29 -29.49 -19.27
CA THR A 56 -3.50 -30.07 -18.70
C THR A 56 -3.40 -31.58 -18.55
N LYS A 57 -2.78 -32.26 -19.52
CA LYS A 57 -2.55 -33.72 -19.45
C LYS A 57 -1.68 -34.09 -18.23
N ARG A 58 -0.71 -33.26 -17.88
CA ARG A 58 0.24 -33.55 -16.80
C ARG A 58 -0.26 -33.12 -15.42
N TYR A 59 -0.91 -31.98 -15.31
CA TYR A 59 -1.23 -31.35 -14.04
C TYR A 59 -2.74 -31.11 -13.80
N GLY A 60 -3.57 -31.46 -14.76
CA GLY A 60 -5.01 -31.22 -14.70
C GLY A 60 -5.36 -29.73 -14.87
N GLU A 61 -6.59 -29.39 -14.54
CA GLU A 61 -7.18 -28.06 -14.69
C GLU A 61 -6.86 -27.19 -13.48
N THR A 62 -5.69 -26.56 -13.46
CA THR A 62 -5.25 -25.65 -12.38
C THR A 62 -5.78 -24.22 -12.58
N SER A 63 -5.65 -23.37 -11.56
CA SER A 63 -6.01 -21.93 -11.65
C SER A 63 -5.23 -21.21 -12.76
N ARG A 64 -3.94 -21.49 -12.90
CA ARG A 64 -3.08 -20.90 -13.93
C ARG A 64 -3.43 -21.42 -15.35
N VAL A 65 -3.80 -22.70 -15.50
CA VAL A 65 -4.32 -23.21 -16.78
C VAL A 65 -5.58 -22.45 -17.18
N ARG A 66 -6.48 -22.26 -16.25
CA ARG A 66 -7.72 -21.49 -16.46
C ARG A 66 -7.44 -20.04 -16.84
N GLU A 67 -6.50 -19.40 -16.19
CA GLU A 67 -6.06 -18.05 -16.51
C GLU A 67 -5.61 -17.93 -17.96
N ILE A 68 -4.69 -18.77 -18.39
CA ILE A 68 -4.20 -18.77 -19.78
C ILE A 68 -5.32 -19.08 -20.77
N ARG A 69 -6.25 -20.00 -20.47
CA ARG A 69 -7.42 -20.28 -21.33
C ARG A 69 -8.39 -19.09 -21.43
N ASN A 70 -8.66 -18.42 -20.30
CA ASN A 70 -9.51 -17.25 -20.32
C ASN A 70 -8.89 -16.13 -21.17
N ARG A 71 -7.59 -15.88 -21.00
CA ARG A 71 -6.84 -14.93 -21.84
C ARG A 71 -6.88 -15.33 -23.31
N GLN A 72 -6.67 -16.60 -23.61
CA GLN A 72 -6.70 -17.12 -24.99
C GLN A 72 -8.07 -16.90 -25.65
N ALA A 73 -9.16 -17.18 -24.94
CA ALA A 73 -10.50 -16.96 -25.45
C ALA A 73 -10.75 -15.48 -25.77
N LEU A 74 -10.25 -14.56 -24.94
CA LEU A 74 -10.36 -13.12 -25.17
C LEU A 74 -9.48 -12.66 -26.34
N LEU A 75 -8.22 -13.09 -26.39
CA LEU A 75 -7.28 -12.72 -27.45
C LEU A 75 -7.68 -13.24 -28.85
N THR A 76 -8.44 -14.34 -28.90
CA THR A 76 -8.90 -14.94 -30.16
C THR A 76 -10.34 -14.56 -30.50
N TYR A 77 -10.96 -13.66 -29.74
CA TYR A 77 -12.37 -13.27 -29.94
C TYR A 77 -12.62 -12.76 -31.36
N ASP A 78 -11.80 -11.85 -31.88
CA ASP A 78 -11.98 -11.28 -33.22
C ASP A 78 -11.86 -12.32 -34.33
N LYS A 79 -11.06 -13.37 -34.11
CA LYS A 79 -10.84 -14.46 -35.08
C LYS A 79 -11.96 -15.49 -35.04
N ASN A 80 -12.52 -15.77 -33.86
CA ASN A 80 -13.58 -16.78 -33.68
C ASN A 80 -14.52 -16.39 -32.53
N PRO A 81 -15.40 -15.40 -32.73
CA PRO A 81 -16.30 -14.91 -31.69
C PRO A 81 -17.18 -15.99 -31.09
N SER A 82 -17.70 -16.90 -31.93
CA SER A 82 -18.61 -17.97 -31.48
C SER A 82 -17.95 -18.93 -30.50
N LYS A 83 -16.70 -19.34 -30.77
CA LYS A 83 -15.94 -20.23 -29.88
C LYS A 83 -15.61 -19.53 -28.56
N SER A 84 -15.16 -18.29 -28.62
CA SER A 84 -14.83 -17.49 -27.44
C SER A 84 -16.05 -17.25 -26.56
N LEU A 85 -17.20 -16.87 -27.17
CA LEU A 85 -18.46 -16.68 -26.44
C LEU A 85 -18.96 -17.99 -25.82
N ALA A 86 -18.94 -19.11 -26.56
CA ALA A 86 -19.35 -20.40 -26.02
C ALA A 86 -18.53 -20.79 -24.80
N TYR A 87 -17.21 -20.59 -24.85
CA TYR A 87 -16.31 -20.84 -23.74
C TYR A 87 -16.63 -19.96 -22.53
N LEU A 88 -16.80 -18.65 -22.74
CA LEU A 88 -17.09 -17.69 -21.66
C LEU A 88 -18.46 -17.96 -21.03
N MET A 89 -19.47 -18.27 -21.85
CA MET A 89 -20.81 -18.62 -21.39
C MET A 89 -20.80 -19.86 -20.49
N ASP A 90 -20.10 -20.92 -20.94
CA ASP A 90 -19.93 -22.14 -20.15
C ASP A 90 -19.21 -21.85 -18.83
N ARG A 91 -18.14 -21.08 -18.90
CA ARG A 91 -17.29 -20.74 -17.77
C ARG A 91 -18.02 -19.92 -16.70
N LEU A 92 -18.84 -18.96 -17.12
CA LEU A 92 -19.63 -18.07 -16.26
C LEU A 92 -21.01 -18.70 -15.93
N ARG A 93 -21.30 -19.91 -16.45
CA ARG A 93 -22.60 -20.59 -16.30
C ARG A 93 -23.78 -19.70 -16.76
N LEU A 94 -23.54 -18.88 -17.78
CA LEU A 94 -24.57 -18.01 -18.31
C LEU A 94 -25.58 -18.84 -19.11
N ARG A 95 -26.81 -18.83 -18.65
CA ARG A 95 -27.92 -19.44 -19.36
C ARG A 95 -28.87 -18.31 -19.76
N PHE A 96 -28.92 -18.02 -21.05
CA PHE A 96 -29.85 -17.05 -21.59
C PHE A 96 -31.18 -17.71 -21.89
N ASN A 97 -32.13 -17.60 -20.97
CA ASN A 97 -33.48 -18.14 -21.12
C ASN A 97 -34.47 -17.16 -21.79
N HIS A 98 -33.95 -16.26 -22.63
CA HIS A 98 -34.80 -15.34 -23.38
C HIS A 98 -34.94 -15.79 -24.84
N SER A 99 -36.11 -15.58 -25.41
CA SER A 99 -36.37 -15.86 -26.82
C SER A 99 -35.44 -15.04 -27.72
N ARG A 100 -34.80 -15.72 -28.67
CA ARG A 100 -33.72 -15.15 -29.49
C ARG A 100 -34.14 -13.94 -30.31
N LEU A 101 -35.36 -13.95 -30.83
CA LEU A 101 -35.91 -12.87 -31.65
C LEU A 101 -37.45 -12.97 -31.61
N VAL A 102 -38.08 -11.85 -31.34
CA VAL A 102 -39.47 -11.64 -31.72
C VAL A 102 -39.42 -10.88 -33.02
N GLU A 103 -39.94 -11.47 -34.08
CA GLU A 103 -39.97 -10.87 -35.41
C GLU A 103 -40.61 -9.49 -35.34
N GLY A 104 -39.98 -8.47 -35.92
CA GLY A 104 -40.45 -7.09 -35.89
C GLY A 104 -40.19 -6.29 -34.59
N ARG A 105 -39.61 -6.87 -33.53
CA ARG A 105 -39.23 -6.12 -32.32
C ARG A 105 -37.71 -5.96 -32.21
N LYS A 106 -37.27 -4.72 -31.97
CA LYS A 106 -35.86 -4.49 -31.54
C LYS A 106 -35.69 -5.06 -30.15
N PRO A 107 -34.62 -5.83 -29.90
CA PRO A 107 -34.33 -6.39 -28.58
C PRO A 107 -34.16 -5.24 -27.55
N ALA A 108 -34.73 -5.41 -26.36
CA ALA A 108 -34.62 -4.44 -25.27
C ALA A 108 -33.20 -4.38 -24.70
N HIS A 109 -32.40 -5.43 -24.93
CA HIS A 109 -31.02 -5.51 -24.48
C HIS A 109 -30.06 -5.71 -25.65
N PRO A 110 -28.81 -5.23 -25.56
CA PRO A 110 -27.85 -5.40 -26.64
C PRO A 110 -27.61 -6.91 -26.91
N THR A 111 -27.74 -7.32 -28.17
CA THR A 111 -27.50 -8.71 -28.63
C THR A 111 -26.05 -8.97 -28.99
N LYS A 112 -25.21 -7.93 -28.99
CA LYS A 112 -23.78 -7.97 -29.19
C LYS A 112 -23.10 -7.23 -28.06
N LEU A 113 -21.95 -7.76 -27.59
CA LEU A 113 -21.09 -7.04 -26.66
C LEU A 113 -20.51 -5.83 -27.42
N ASP A 114 -20.91 -4.63 -27.03
CA ASP A 114 -20.35 -3.40 -27.57
C ASP A 114 -19.08 -3.07 -26.75
N PRO A 115 -17.90 -2.99 -27.39
CA PRO A 115 -16.65 -2.68 -26.69
C PRO A 115 -16.68 -1.43 -25.83
N LYS A 116 -17.54 -0.47 -26.17
CA LYS A 116 -17.69 0.76 -25.35
C LYS A 116 -18.13 0.48 -23.92
N TYR A 117 -18.91 -0.61 -23.67
CA TYR A 117 -19.37 -0.98 -22.31
C TYR A 117 -18.28 -1.64 -21.45
N VAL A 118 -17.14 -2.01 -22.04
CA VAL A 118 -15.97 -2.52 -21.34
C VAL A 118 -14.77 -1.55 -21.39
N SER A 119 -15.02 -0.32 -21.86
CA SER A 119 -14.02 0.74 -21.89
C SER A 119 -13.81 1.34 -20.50
N TYR A 120 -12.60 1.81 -20.22
CA TYR A 120 -12.30 2.56 -18.99
C TYR A 120 -13.22 3.77 -18.83
N GLU A 121 -13.47 4.51 -19.90
CA GLU A 121 -14.33 5.68 -19.90
C GLU A 121 -15.76 5.36 -19.47
N TRP A 122 -16.33 4.26 -19.95
CA TRP A 122 -17.66 3.83 -19.53
C TRP A 122 -17.72 3.49 -18.04
N PHE A 123 -16.70 2.76 -17.52
CA PHE A 123 -16.61 2.46 -16.09
C PHE A 123 -16.47 3.72 -15.25
N TYR A 124 -15.67 4.67 -15.70
CA TYR A 124 -15.49 5.95 -15.02
C TYR A 124 -16.79 6.75 -14.98
N GLN A 125 -17.47 6.93 -16.12
CA GLN A 125 -18.73 7.66 -16.21
C GLN A 125 -19.83 6.99 -15.36
N ASN A 126 -19.87 5.67 -15.34
CA ASN A 126 -20.81 4.94 -14.52
C ASN A 126 -20.53 5.12 -13.02
N ALA A 127 -19.27 5.09 -12.61
CA ALA A 127 -18.85 5.35 -11.23
C ALA A 127 -19.23 6.78 -10.79
N VAL A 128 -19.04 7.77 -11.67
CA VAL A 128 -19.46 9.16 -11.41
C VAL A 128 -20.97 9.27 -11.25
N LYS A 129 -21.74 8.60 -12.11
CA LYS A 129 -23.21 8.57 -12.05
C LYS A 129 -23.71 7.92 -10.75
N GLU A 130 -23.16 6.77 -10.41
CA GLU A 130 -23.52 6.01 -9.20
C GLU A 130 -22.86 6.56 -7.92
N LYS A 131 -22.01 7.57 -8.05
CA LYS A 131 -21.24 8.17 -6.95
C LYS A 131 -20.46 7.14 -6.14
N ASN A 132 -19.88 6.16 -6.82
CA ASN A 132 -19.27 5.00 -6.20
C ASN A 132 -18.12 4.44 -7.06
N MET A 133 -16.96 4.26 -6.46
CA MET A 133 -15.76 3.68 -7.10
C MET A 133 -15.63 2.16 -6.86
N GLN A 134 -16.68 1.48 -6.42
CA GLN A 134 -16.62 0.07 -6.00
C GLN A 134 -16.17 -0.89 -7.12
N GLY A 135 -16.39 -0.55 -8.38
CA GLY A 135 -15.95 -1.34 -9.53
C GLY A 135 -14.46 -1.19 -9.89
N PHE A 136 -13.72 -0.30 -9.22
CA PHE A 136 -12.32 -0.07 -9.51
C PHE A 136 -11.40 -0.83 -8.56
N GLU A 137 -10.49 -1.62 -9.14
CA GLU A 137 -9.34 -2.16 -8.45
C GLU A 137 -8.20 -1.13 -8.38
N GLN A 138 -7.16 -1.40 -7.58
CA GLN A 138 -6.02 -0.50 -7.37
C GLN A 138 -5.39 0.01 -8.67
N ARG A 139 -5.22 -0.87 -9.67
CA ARG A 139 -4.66 -0.48 -10.97
C ARG A 139 -5.58 0.46 -11.76
N GLY A 140 -6.89 0.28 -11.63
CA GLY A 140 -7.88 1.17 -12.24
C GLY A 140 -7.91 2.55 -11.58
N LEU A 141 -7.77 2.61 -10.26
CA LEU A 141 -7.76 3.86 -9.50
C LEU A 141 -6.60 4.79 -9.91
N ARG A 142 -5.44 4.24 -10.29
CA ARG A 142 -4.29 5.04 -10.77
C ARG A 142 -4.59 5.91 -12.00
N ASN A 143 -5.52 5.47 -12.83
CA ASN A 143 -5.88 6.15 -14.07
C ASN A 143 -7.03 7.15 -13.88
N VAL A 144 -7.61 7.23 -12.67
CA VAL A 144 -8.67 8.19 -12.37
C VAL A 144 -8.07 9.58 -12.25
N ASP A 145 -8.60 10.55 -12.99
CA ASP A 145 -8.31 11.96 -12.79
C ASP A 145 -9.03 12.45 -11.51
N ALA A 146 -8.40 12.20 -10.38
CA ALA A 146 -8.97 12.48 -9.08
C ALA A 146 -9.18 13.98 -8.81
N SER A 147 -8.56 14.86 -9.59
CA SER A 147 -8.76 16.32 -9.48
C SER A 147 -10.17 16.77 -9.88
N LYS A 148 -10.86 15.95 -10.67
CA LYS A 148 -12.23 16.21 -11.15
C LYS A 148 -13.32 15.58 -10.29
N LEU A 149 -12.95 14.83 -9.26
CA LEU A 149 -13.91 14.18 -8.38
C LEU A 149 -14.56 15.19 -7.44
N ASN A 150 -15.86 15.04 -7.21
CA ASN A 150 -16.54 15.74 -6.13
C ASN A 150 -16.14 15.14 -4.77
N ALA A 151 -16.45 15.83 -3.67
CA ALA A 151 -16.03 15.42 -2.31
C ALA A 151 -16.46 13.97 -1.96
N VAL A 152 -17.64 13.52 -2.37
CA VAL A 152 -18.14 12.16 -2.09
C VAL A 152 -17.32 11.10 -2.81
N LEU A 153 -17.07 11.32 -4.10
CA LEU A 153 -16.25 10.41 -4.91
C LEU A 153 -14.78 10.45 -4.51
N LEU A 154 -14.25 11.62 -4.14
CA LEU A 154 -12.89 11.76 -3.65
C LEU A 154 -12.70 10.94 -2.37
N GLN A 155 -13.63 11.03 -1.44
CA GLN A 155 -13.57 10.25 -0.20
C GLN A 155 -13.66 8.74 -0.48
N ASP A 156 -14.54 8.29 -1.36
CA ASP A 156 -14.64 6.88 -1.73
C ASP A 156 -13.40 6.39 -2.49
N PHE A 157 -12.82 7.23 -3.34
CA PHE A 157 -11.55 7.00 -4.01
C PHE A 157 -10.41 6.81 -3.01
N LEU A 158 -10.22 7.77 -2.10
CA LEU A 158 -9.15 7.72 -1.08
C LEU A 158 -9.31 6.54 -0.11
N LYS A 159 -10.55 6.17 0.23
CA LYS A 159 -10.85 4.99 1.05
C LYS A 159 -10.36 3.68 0.43
N ARG A 160 -10.42 3.58 -0.89
CA ARG A 160 -10.06 2.37 -1.64
C ARG A 160 -8.59 2.32 -2.02
N LEU A 161 -7.92 3.47 -1.99
CA LEU A 161 -6.55 3.59 -2.39
C LEU A 161 -5.63 2.99 -1.32
N VAL A 162 -4.80 2.05 -1.74
CA VAL A 162 -3.79 1.40 -0.88
C VAL A 162 -2.39 1.90 -1.22
N TYR A 163 -2.08 2.05 -2.52
CA TYR A 163 -0.76 2.46 -2.98
C TYR A 163 -0.69 3.97 -3.20
N PRO A 164 0.40 4.61 -2.77
CA PRO A 164 0.56 6.07 -2.83
C PRO A 164 1.04 6.59 -4.20
N ASP A 165 0.91 5.81 -5.26
CA ASP A 165 1.42 6.10 -6.60
C ASP A 165 0.43 6.87 -7.50
N VAL A 166 -0.41 7.68 -6.89
CA VAL A 166 -1.37 8.55 -7.57
C VAL A 166 -0.81 9.98 -7.65
N PRO A 167 -0.90 10.64 -8.83
CA PRO A 167 -0.47 12.01 -8.98
C PRO A 167 -1.20 12.98 -8.04
N ASN A 168 -0.48 13.95 -7.50
CA ASN A 168 -1.01 14.99 -6.60
C ASN A 168 -1.73 14.45 -5.35
N LEU A 169 -1.35 13.26 -4.86
CA LEU A 169 -2.03 12.60 -3.74
C LEU A 169 -2.06 13.47 -2.47
N ALA A 170 -1.00 14.20 -2.17
CA ALA A 170 -0.97 15.13 -1.03
C ALA A 170 -2.06 16.20 -1.13
N LYS A 171 -2.27 16.78 -2.31
CA LYS A 171 -3.34 17.76 -2.55
C LYS A 171 -4.73 17.15 -2.41
N LEU A 172 -4.92 15.93 -2.90
CA LEU A 172 -6.20 15.21 -2.78
C LEU A 172 -6.55 14.90 -1.33
N ILE A 173 -5.57 14.46 -0.54
CA ILE A 173 -5.75 14.25 0.89
C ILE A 173 -6.02 15.56 1.61
N HIS A 174 -5.29 16.63 1.27
CA HIS A 174 -5.56 17.94 1.85
C HIS A 174 -7.00 18.42 1.57
N MET A 175 -7.51 18.19 0.35
CA MET A 175 -8.90 18.50 0.00
C MET A 175 -9.90 17.70 0.87
N ASP A 176 -9.65 16.40 1.07
CA ASP A 176 -10.49 15.56 1.95
C ASP A 176 -10.43 16.04 3.39
N LEU A 177 -9.24 16.36 3.92
CA LEU A 177 -9.07 16.81 5.30
C LEU A 177 -9.78 18.14 5.59
N ARG A 178 -10.03 18.97 4.58
CA ARG A 178 -10.82 20.20 4.68
C ARG A 178 -12.33 19.99 4.61
N ASP A 179 -12.78 18.81 4.19
CA ASP A 179 -14.22 18.51 4.20
C ASP A 179 -14.70 18.33 5.65
N PRO A 180 -15.79 19.01 6.06
CA PRO A 180 -16.35 18.85 7.42
C PRO A 180 -16.74 17.41 7.78
N LYS A 181 -16.91 16.55 6.79
CA LYS A 181 -17.22 15.12 6.98
C LYS A 181 -15.98 14.24 7.11
N SER A 182 -14.80 14.80 6.91
CA SER A 182 -13.56 14.07 7.07
C SER A 182 -13.35 13.68 8.54
N ARG A 183 -12.85 12.48 8.75
CA ARG A 183 -12.49 11.97 10.09
C ARG A 183 -11.06 12.34 10.49
N GLY A 184 -10.40 13.18 9.68
CA GLY A 184 -9.04 13.63 9.90
C GLY A 184 -7.97 12.64 9.42
N PHE A 185 -6.70 13.07 9.56
CA PHE A 185 -5.54 12.28 9.16
C PHE A 185 -5.44 10.98 9.97
N GLY A 186 -5.12 9.88 9.30
CA GLY A 186 -5.02 8.54 9.90
C GLY A 186 -6.30 7.72 9.80
N SER A 187 -7.44 8.31 9.41
CA SER A 187 -8.71 7.60 9.26
C SER A 187 -8.77 6.70 8.03
N LEU A 188 -7.97 6.97 7.01
CA LEU A 188 -7.88 6.20 5.78
C LEU A 188 -6.57 5.40 5.73
N GLN A 189 -6.61 4.22 5.10
CA GLN A 189 -5.43 3.37 4.95
C GLN A 189 -4.30 4.08 4.18
N ILE A 190 -4.66 4.83 3.15
CA ILE A 190 -3.68 5.56 2.33
C ILE A 190 -2.84 6.54 3.15
N HIS A 191 -3.37 7.14 4.22
CA HIS A 191 -2.62 8.05 5.08
C HIS A 191 -1.38 7.41 5.70
N ARG A 192 -1.45 6.10 6.00
CA ARG A 192 -0.34 5.32 6.57
C ARG A 192 0.68 4.91 5.52
N ASN A 193 0.26 4.92 4.25
CA ASN A 193 1.08 4.44 3.13
C ASN A 193 1.78 5.56 2.36
N LEU A 194 1.54 6.83 2.72
CA LEU A 194 2.19 7.98 2.10
C LEU A 194 3.72 7.87 2.17
N THR A 195 4.37 8.29 1.11
CA THR A 195 5.82 8.43 1.08
C THR A 195 6.27 9.63 1.92
N LYS A 196 7.56 9.70 2.26
CA LYS A 196 8.12 10.86 2.96
C LYS A 196 7.86 12.16 2.20
N THR A 197 8.12 12.18 0.90
CA THR A 197 7.90 13.35 0.04
C THR A 197 6.43 13.82 0.07
N GLN A 198 5.48 12.88 0.00
CA GLN A 198 4.06 13.23 0.05
C GLN A 198 3.61 13.74 1.42
N LEU A 199 4.21 13.26 2.50
CA LEU A 199 3.99 13.81 3.84
C LEU A 199 4.56 15.23 3.96
N GLU A 200 5.71 15.50 3.36
CA GLU A 200 6.32 16.84 3.30
C GLU A 200 5.44 17.81 2.49
N GLU A 201 5.02 17.41 1.30
CA GLU A 201 4.07 18.19 0.48
C GLU A 201 2.75 18.48 1.24
N LEU A 202 2.25 17.49 1.97
CA LEU A 202 1.03 17.64 2.75
C LEU A 202 1.22 18.59 3.93
N LEU A 203 2.40 18.58 4.55
CA LEU A 203 2.77 19.48 5.63
C LEU A 203 2.92 20.93 5.16
N GLU A 204 3.44 21.13 3.95
CA GLU A 204 3.48 22.46 3.30
C GLU A 204 2.07 23.02 3.07
N LEU A 205 1.10 22.16 2.73
CA LEU A 205 -0.29 22.56 2.50
C LEU A 205 -1.06 22.79 3.80
N ASP A 206 -0.75 22.03 4.85
CA ASP A 206 -1.40 22.15 6.16
C ASP A 206 -0.41 21.92 7.33
N PRO A 207 0.27 22.98 7.79
CA PRO A 207 1.19 22.91 8.93
C PRO A 207 0.55 22.46 10.25
N LYS A 208 -0.79 22.52 10.37
CA LYS A 208 -1.51 22.08 11.58
C LYS A 208 -1.41 20.57 11.80
N LEU A 209 -1.04 19.81 10.77
CA LEU A 209 -0.82 18.36 10.86
C LEU A 209 0.31 17.99 11.85
N LEU A 210 1.24 18.90 12.15
CA LEU A 210 2.23 18.71 13.22
C LEU A 210 1.61 18.54 14.62
N SER A 211 0.34 18.89 14.79
CA SER A 211 -0.40 18.64 16.02
C SER A 211 -1.10 17.28 16.06
N SER A 212 -1.10 16.55 14.95
CA SER A 212 -1.72 15.23 14.83
C SER A 212 -0.75 14.12 15.21
N ASN A 213 -1.05 13.37 16.27
CA ASN A 213 -0.25 12.20 16.67
C ASN A 213 -0.07 11.19 15.54
N LEU A 214 -1.12 10.93 14.76
CA LEU A 214 -1.08 9.95 13.67
C LEU A 214 -0.19 10.43 12.51
N PHE A 215 -0.21 11.74 12.23
CA PHE A 215 0.69 12.32 11.22
C PHE A 215 2.15 12.22 11.67
N VAL A 216 2.43 12.64 12.89
CA VAL A 216 3.79 12.60 13.49
C VAL A 216 4.33 11.16 13.49
N GLN A 217 3.55 10.18 13.89
CA GLN A 217 3.93 8.77 13.85
C GLN A 217 4.19 8.27 12.44
N SER A 218 3.32 8.63 11.48
CA SER A 218 3.51 8.28 10.07
C SER A 218 4.80 8.88 9.52
N TYR A 219 5.08 10.14 9.79
CA TYR A 219 6.31 10.80 9.36
C TYR A 219 7.56 10.16 9.96
N LEU A 220 7.59 9.92 11.26
CA LEU A 220 8.70 9.24 11.93
C LEU A 220 8.94 7.83 11.38
N SER A 221 7.88 7.11 11.03
CA SER A 221 8.01 5.78 10.42
C SER A 221 8.71 5.83 9.05
N ARG A 222 8.56 6.92 8.30
CA ARG A 222 9.22 7.13 7.00
C ARG A 222 10.66 7.63 7.10
N LEU A 223 11.10 8.04 8.28
CA LEU A 223 12.50 8.37 8.51
C LEU A 223 13.37 7.13 8.74
N ARG A 224 12.77 5.96 8.98
CA ARG A 224 13.52 4.72 9.20
C ARG A 224 14.34 4.36 7.95
N PRO A 225 15.52 3.80 8.13
CA PRO A 225 16.28 3.19 7.04
C PRO A 225 15.49 2.09 6.34
N SER A 226 15.95 1.69 5.15
CA SER A 226 15.42 0.51 4.46
C SER A 226 15.52 -0.74 5.36
N ALA A 227 14.60 -1.68 5.17
CA ALA A 227 14.60 -2.94 5.93
C ALA A 227 15.85 -3.81 5.67
N ASP A 228 16.58 -3.53 4.60
CA ASP A 228 17.80 -4.25 4.21
C ASP A 228 19.04 -3.77 4.99
N ILE A 229 18.92 -2.63 5.69
CA ILE A 229 20.01 -2.03 6.46
C ILE A 229 19.94 -2.52 7.90
N ASP A 230 20.96 -3.24 8.33
CA ASP A 230 21.12 -3.60 9.73
C ASP A 230 21.66 -2.40 10.53
N THR A 231 20.74 -1.66 11.13
CA THR A 231 21.06 -0.47 11.92
C THR A 231 21.90 -0.76 13.18
N GLU A 232 21.98 -2.00 13.64
CA GLU A 232 22.85 -2.36 14.75
C GLU A 232 24.29 -2.59 14.28
N ALA A 233 24.48 -3.09 13.07
CA ALA A 233 25.80 -3.26 12.46
C ALA A 233 26.29 -1.96 11.79
N GLU A 234 25.39 -1.20 11.16
CA GLU A 234 25.71 0.02 10.41
C GLU A 234 25.53 1.28 11.26
N THR A 235 26.48 1.52 12.14
CA THR A 235 26.48 2.64 13.10
C THR A 235 26.25 4.02 12.46
N ALA A 236 26.82 4.25 11.28
CA ALA A 236 26.66 5.52 10.56
C ALA A 236 25.20 5.74 10.13
N GLU A 237 24.53 4.72 9.60
CA GLU A 237 23.12 4.79 9.20
C GLU A 237 22.20 4.97 10.40
N LYS A 238 22.49 4.28 11.52
CA LYS A 238 21.77 4.50 12.78
C LYS A 238 21.90 5.95 13.26
N THR A 239 23.10 6.52 13.22
CA THR A 239 23.34 7.92 13.58
C THR A 239 22.57 8.87 12.67
N ASN A 240 22.62 8.67 11.37
CA ASN A 240 21.90 9.48 10.38
C ASN A 240 20.39 9.41 10.58
N TRP A 241 19.86 8.22 10.86
CA TRP A 241 18.43 8.04 11.14
C TRP A 241 18.01 8.80 12.39
N LEU A 242 18.72 8.64 13.50
CA LEU A 242 18.42 9.32 14.76
C LEU A 242 18.53 10.84 14.62
N ASN A 243 19.53 11.34 13.88
CA ASN A 243 19.66 12.76 13.57
C ASN A 243 18.42 13.30 12.83
N ARG A 244 17.94 12.58 11.81
CA ARG A 244 16.72 12.96 11.08
C ARG A 244 15.50 13.02 12.00
N GLN A 245 15.38 12.08 12.94
CA GLN A 245 14.32 12.09 13.94
C GLN A 245 14.42 13.32 14.86
N ILE A 246 15.60 13.65 15.36
CA ILE A 246 15.81 14.83 16.23
C ILE A 246 15.42 16.11 15.50
N LEU A 247 15.90 16.30 14.28
CA LEU A 247 15.56 17.46 13.48
C LEU A 247 14.06 17.62 13.34
N PHE A 248 13.34 16.55 13.08
CA PHE A 248 11.89 16.58 12.95
C PHE A 248 11.20 16.85 14.30
N VAL A 249 11.53 16.13 15.36
CA VAL A 249 10.81 16.30 16.64
C VAL A 249 11.04 17.69 17.27
N ARG A 250 12.14 18.35 16.97
CA ARG A 250 12.38 19.74 17.39
C ARG A 250 11.37 20.73 16.81
N THR A 251 10.78 20.43 15.66
CA THR A 251 9.74 21.27 15.04
C THR A 251 8.37 21.12 15.70
N LEU A 252 8.16 20.09 16.52
CA LEU A 252 6.88 19.79 17.14
C LEU A 252 6.58 20.73 18.31
N SER A 253 5.30 20.88 18.63
CA SER A 253 4.85 21.65 19.79
C SER A 253 5.25 21.01 21.13
N PRO A 254 5.17 21.73 22.25
CA PRO A 254 5.41 21.18 23.60
C PRO A 254 4.52 19.99 23.98
N ALA A 255 3.35 19.84 23.33
CA ALA A 255 2.47 18.68 23.54
C ALA A 255 3.17 17.34 23.24
N PHE A 256 4.23 17.34 22.43
CA PHE A 256 5.03 16.18 22.07
C PHE A 256 6.32 16.05 22.89
N ASN A 257 6.47 16.72 24.02
CA ASN A 257 7.70 16.69 24.81
C ASN A 257 8.09 15.28 25.28
N SER A 258 7.12 14.41 25.55
CA SER A 258 7.41 13.00 25.86
C SER A 258 8.05 12.25 24.67
N LEU A 259 7.56 12.50 23.47
CA LEU A 259 8.13 11.95 22.24
C LEU A 259 9.52 12.53 21.96
N LYS A 260 9.70 13.85 22.12
CA LYS A 260 11.02 14.49 21.99
C LYS A 260 12.02 13.89 22.94
N ALA A 261 11.63 13.71 24.20
CA ALA A 261 12.49 13.10 25.20
C ALA A 261 12.88 11.66 24.84
N ASN A 262 11.93 10.88 24.34
CA ASN A 262 12.24 9.50 23.90
C ASN A 262 13.27 9.48 22.76
N VAL A 263 13.09 10.33 21.74
CA VAL A 263 14.02 10.42 20.60
C VAL A 263 15.39 10.91 21.06
N LEU A 264 15.47 11.95 21.91
CA LEU A 264 16.71 12.45 22.47
C LEU A 264 17.42 11.39 23.31
N TYR A 265 16.69 10.66 24.14
CA TYR A 265 17.25 9.57 24.94
C TYR A 265 17.89 8.47 24.07
N ASN A 266 17.16 8.02 23.05
CA ASN A 266 17.66 6.99 22.12
C ASN A 266 18.95 7.44 21.41
N PHE A 267 19.02 8.71 21.03
CA PHE A 267 20.21 9.27 20.42
C PHE A 267 21.37 9.37 21.40
N LEU A 268 21.13 9.85 22.62
CA LEU A 268 22.15 9.92 23.68
C LEU A 268 22.68 8.53 24.06
N ALA A 269 21.78 7.54 24.16
CA ALA A 269 22.16 6.15 24.41
C ALA A 269 23.04 5.59 23.28
N HIS A 270 22.70 5.91 22.03
CA HIS A 270 23.51 5.53 20.87
C HIS A 270 24.89 6.23 20.88
N LYS A 271 24.96 7.55 21.11
CA LYS A 271 26.22 8.26 21.22
C LYS A 271 27.10 7.69 22.34
N ARG A 272 26.48 7.42 23.50
CA ARG A 272 27.19 6.78 24.62
C ARG A 272 27.80 5.43 24.23
N SER A 273 27.10 4.61 23.46
CA SER A 273 27.64 3.32 23.00
C SER A 273 28.84 3.47 22.08
N LEU A 274 29.02 4.65 21.46
CA LEU A 274 30.16 5.02 20.64
C LEU A 274 31.29 5.72 21.44
N GLY A 275 31.10 5.90 22.74
CA GLY A 275 32.05 6.67 23.58
C GLY A 275 31.94 8.18 23.41
N ASP A 276 30.93 8.68 22.69
CA ASP A 276 30.69 10.10 22.48
C ASP A 276 29.68 10.64 23.49
N TRP A 277 30.00 11.76 24.12
CA TRP A 277 29.18 12.40 25.15
C TRP A 277 28.77 13.80 24.72
N ASP A 278 27.48 13.95 24.44
CA ASP A 278 26.90 15.22 24.05
C ASP A 278 26.21 15.91 25.25
N ARG A 279 26.97 16.80 25.90
CA ARG A 279 26.49 17.53 27.07
C ARG A 279 25.33 18.45 26.74
N GLU A 280 25.38 19.11 25.61
CA GLU A 280 24.33 20.08 25.23
C GLU A 280 22.99 19.38 25.01
N MET A 281 23.02 18.26 24.30
CA MET A 281 21.83 17.46 24.06
C MET A 281 21.30 16.80 25.34
N LEU A 282 22.19 16.40 26.26
CA LEU A 282 21.78 15.91 27.58
C LEU A 282 21.06 17.01 28.37
N MET A 283 21.56 18.24 28.34
CA MET A 283 20.89 19.37 29.00
C MET A 283 19.55 19.70 28.34
N GLU A 284 19.46 19.62 27.02
CA GLU A 284 18.18 19.73 26.29
C GLU A 284 17.18 18.66 26.76
N TYR A 285 17.61 17.40 26.84
CA TYR A 285 16.78 16.29 27.32
C TYR A 285 16.27 16.52 28.76
N LEU A 286 17.15 16.95 29.66
CA LEU A 286 16.79 17.19 31.08
C LEU A 286 15.86 18.41 31.24
N ALA A 287 16.03 19.44 30.41
CA ALA A 287 15.25 20.67 30.48
C ALA A 287 13.82 20.53 29.88
N LEU A 288 13.53 19.44 29.14
CA LEU A 288 12.21 19.25 28.53
C LEU A 288 11.12 19.09 29.59
N PRO A 289 10.13 20.00 29.66
CA PRO A 289 8.97 19.81 30.51
C PRO A 289 8.15 18.62 30.03
N ARG A 290 7.97 17.61 30.88
CA ARG A 290 7.21 16.39 30.57
C ARG A 290 6.00 16.32 31.49
N PRO A 291 4.83 15.90 31.00
CA PRO A 291 3.72 15.58 31.87
C PRO A 291 4.09 14.31 32.66
N VAL A 292 4.18 14.44 33.95
CA VAL A 292 4.52 13.36 34.89
C VAL A 292 3.24 12.55 35.15
N SER A 293 2.72 11.89 34.11
CA SER A 293 1.44 11.18 34.21
C SER A 293 1.48 9.93 35.09
N TYR A 294 2.67 9.39 35.33
CA TYR A 294 2.86 8.18 36.16
C TYR A 294 3.26 8.48 37.58
N LEU A 295 3.81 9.66 37.86
CA LEU A 295 4.04 10.15 39.21
C LEU A 295 2.85 10.99 39.66
N ARG A 296 1.61 10.45 39.58
CA ARG A 296 0.50 11.08 40.28
C ARG A 296 0.84 11.13 41.75
N LYS A 297 0.69 12.33 42.31
CA LYS A 297 0.93 12.53 43.76
C LYS A 297 0.28 11.46 44.64
N GLU A 298 -0.88 10.99 44.22
CA GLU A 298 -1.67 9.91 44.82
C GLU A 298 -0.98 8.55 44.74
N TRP A 299 -0.36 8.21 43.59
CA TRP A 299 0.37 6.95 43.43
C TRP A 299 1.65 6.92 44.28
N ILE A 300 2.43 8.01 44.28
CA ILE A 300 3.62 8.15 45.14
C ILE A 300 3.22 8.04 46.61
N GLN A 301 2.13 8.69 47.01
CA GLN A 301 1.63 8.60 48.36
C GLN A 301 1.11 7.22 48.73
N SER A 302 0.52 6.46 47.79
CA SER A 302 0.10 5.09 48.02
C SER A 302 1.29 4.15 48.22
N GLN A 303 2.34 4.31 47.39
CA GLN A 303 3.56 3.51 47.51
C GLN A 303 4.34 3.81 48.80
N MET A 304 4.31 5.07 49.28
CA MET A 304 4.95 5.45 50.54
C MET A 304 4.18 4.96 51.79
N LYS A 305 2.91 4.56 51.65
CA LYS A 305 2.06 4.07 52.77
C LYS A 305 2.12 2.57 52.97
N GLU A 306 2.68 1.82 52.02
CA GLU A 306 2.80 0.34 52.20
C GLU A 306 4.00 0.00 53.09
N PRO A 307 3.80 -0.82 54.13
CA PRO A 307 4.92 -1.30 54.99
C PRO A 307 5.87 -2.13 54.14
N GLY A 308 7.12 -1.70 54.02
CA GLY A 308 8.15 -2.35 53.20
C GLY A 308 8.24 -1.79 51.76
N ALA A 309 7.55 -0.71 51.44
CA ALA A 309 7.70 -0.02 50.17
C ALA A 309 9.15 0.39 49.94
N ARG A 310 9.68 0.01 48.80
CA ARG A 310 11.00 0.46 48.33
C ARG A 310 11.02 1.97 48.21
N PRO A 311 11.98 2.68 48.75
CA PRO A 311 12.09 4.12 48.56
C PRO A 311 12.13 4.40 47.03
N VAL A 312 11.25 5.29 46.58
CA VAL A 312 11.18 5.70 45.17
C VAL A 312 12.55 6.29 44.78
N ASN A 313 13.31 5.56 43.97
CA ASN A 313 14.58 6.04 43.44
C ASN A 313 14.26 6.94 42.24
N PHE A 314 14.14 8.24 42.49
CA PHE A 314 13.81 9.23 41.46
C PHE A 314 14.71 9.15 40.21
N ASN A 315 15.94 8.68 40.33
CA ASN A 315 16.85 8.56 39.18
C ASN A 315 16.54 7.32 38.32
N GLU A 316 16.29 6.15 38.91
CA GLU A 316 15.96 4.94 38.17
C GLU A 316 14.53 4.96 37.64
N ASP A 317 13.56 5.37 38.45
CA ASP A 317 12.17 5.42 38.07
C ASP A 317 11.90 6.55 37.06
N PHE A 318 12.61 7.68 37.14
CA PHE A 318 12.51 8.78 36.20
C PHE A 318 13.10 8.42 34.82
N ILE A 319 14.18 7.65 34.80
CA ILE A 319 14.80 7.19 33.55
C ILE A 319 13.96 6.07 32.91
N SER A 320 13.44 5.12 33.67
CA SER A 320 12.67 3.99 33.14
C SER A 320 11.26 4.36 32.70
N TYR A 321 10.59 5.31 33.35
CA TYR A 321 9.22 5.72 33.03
C TYR A 321 9.10 7.00 32.18
N GLY A 322 10.17 7.75 32.02
CA GLY A 322 10.21 8.93 31.15
C GLY A 322 10.40 8.63 29.68
N CYS A 323 10.52 7.35 29.31
CA CYS A 323 10.77 6.89 27.95
C CYS A 323 9.57 6.25 27.24
N TYR A 324 8.37 6.27 27.85
CA TYR A 324 7.16 5.71 27.26
C TYR A 324 6.10 6.78 26.98
#